data_7f1621ab53c82437871d1684f2b3aea1
#
_entry.id   7f1621ab53c82437871d1684f2b3aea1
#
_cell.length_a   1.000
_cell.length_b   1.000
_cell.length_c   1.000
_cell.angle_alpha   90.00
_cell.angle_beta   90.00
_cell.angle_gamma   90.00
#
_symmetry.space_group_name_H-M   'P 1'
#
loop_
_entity.id
_entity.type
_entity.pdbx_description
1 polymer ?
#
loop_
_entity_poly.entity_id
_entity_poly.type
_entity_poly.pdbx_seq_one_letter_code
_entity_poly.pdbx_strand_id
1 'polypeptide(L)'
;MTKRTFQIYRYDPDTDAKPYMQTIEVELDGSERMLLDALMKLKAQDPTISFRRSCREGVCGSDAMNINGKNGLACLTNMRTLPGTIVLKPLPGLPVVRDLIVDMTDFFKQYNSIKPYLINDNVPPEKERLQSPEEREELNGLYECILCASCSTR
;
A
#
# COMPACT_ATOMS: atom_id res chain seq x y z
N MET A 1 -23.68 -10.15 12.73
CA MET A 1 -22.37 -10.68 12.25
C MET A 1 -22.53 -11.12 10.81
N THR A 2 -21.64 -10.68 9.95
CA THR A 2 -21.70 -11.03 8.50
C THR A 2 -20.43 -11.78 8.15
N LYS A 3 -20.56 -12.97 7.58
CA LYS A 3 -19.43 -13.72 7.05
C LYS A 3 -18.96 -13.10 5.74
N ARG A 4 -17.65 -12.90 5.61
CA ARG A 4 -17.01 -12.45 4.38
C ARG A 4 -15.93 -13.43 3.99
N THR A 5 -15.87 -13.74 2.70
CA THR A 5 -14.89 -14.66 2.12
C THR A 5 -13.75 -13.86 1.50
N PHE A 6 -12.54 -14.23 1.83
CA PHE A 6 -11.31 -13.67 1.26
C PHE A 6 -10.54 -14.75 0.52
N GLN A 7 -9.99 -14.41 -0.63
CA GLN A 7 -8.96 -15.17 -1.32
C GLN A 7 -7.67 -14.38 -1.26
N ILE A 8 -6.70 -14.88 -0.51
CA ILE A 8 -5.45 -14.19 -0.24
C ILE A 8 -4.30 -14.94 -0.91
N TYR A 9 -3.49 -14.21 -1.66
CA TYR A 9 -2.23 -14.73 -2.18
C TYR A 9 -1.29 -15.04 -1.02
N ARG A 10 -0.81 -16.29 -0.99
CA ARG A 10 0.10 -16.80 0.03
C ARG A 10 1.39 -17.27 -0.61
N TYR A 11 2.47 -16.90 0.04
CA TYR A 11 3.81 -17.35 -0.30
C TYR A 11 4.76 -17.11 0.87
N ASP A 12 5.37 -18.17 1.37
CA ASP A 12 6.46 -18.11 2.32
C ASP A 12 7.71 -18.70 1.64
N PRO A 13 8.78 -17.91 1.39
CA PRO A 13 9.97 -18.40 0.69
C PRO A 13 10.71 -19.50 1.44
N ASP A 14 10.50 -19.63 2.75
CA ASP A 14 11.17 -20.62 3.58
C ASP A 14 10.48 -22.02 3.52
N THR A 15 9.19 -22.05 3.17
CA THR A 15 8.37 -23.28 3.25
C THR A 15 7.65 -23.63 1.96
N ASP A 16 7.33 -22.65 1.11
CA ASP A 16 6.48 -22.86 -0.05
C ASP A 16 7.30 -23.02 -1.34
N ALA A 17 7.10 -24.10 -2.06
CA ALA A 17 7.70 -24.29 -3.38
C ALA A 17 7.16 -23.35 -4.46
N LYS A 18 5.92 -22.89 -4.31
CA LYS A 18 5.24 -21.94 -5.20
C LYS A 18 4.11 -21.23 -4.49
N PRO A 19 3.73 -20.01 -4.94
CA PRO A 19 2.60 -19.30 -4.37
C PRO A 19 1.26 -20.01 -4.64
N TYR A 20 0.28 -19.76 -3.76
CA TYR A 20 -1.08 -20.29 -3.87
C TYR A 20 -2.10 -19.26 -3.40
N MET A 21 -3.39 -19.50 -3.68
CA MET A 21 -4.50 -18.68 -3.17
C MET A 21 -5.18 -19.42 -2.02
N GLN A 22 -5.18 -18.83 -0.84
CA GLN A 22 -5.87 -19.37 0.33
C GLN A 22 -7.26 -18.72 0.44
N THR A 23 -8.30 -19.54 0.60
CA THR A 23 -9.65 -19.05 0.90
C THR A 23 -9.88 -19.09 2.40
N ILE A 24 -10.25 -17.94 2.98
CA ILE A 24 -10.50 -17.79 4.42
C ILE A 24 -11.85 -17.07 4.60
N GLU A 25 -12.67 -17.58 5.51
CA GLU A 25 -13.87 -16.89 5.96
C GLU A 25 -13.59 -16.17 7.29
N VAL A 26 -14.07 -14.94 7.39
CA VAL A 26 -14.00 -14.14 8.61
C VAL A 26 -15.37 -13.61 8.98
N GLU A 27 -15.68 -13.63 10.26
CA GLU A 27 -16.89 -13.02 10.81
C GLU A 27 -16.62 -11.55 11.14
N LEU A 28 -17.40 -10.67 10.52
CA LEU A 28 -17.36 -9.23 10.72
C LEU A 28 -18.57 -8.80 11.57
N ASP A 29 -18.34 -7.95 12.55
CA ASP A 29 -19.41 -7.46 13.41
C ASP A 29 -20.03 -6.13 12.93
N GLY A 30 -19.48 -5.56 11.86
CA GLY A 30 -19.92 -4.31 11.26
C GLY A 30 -19.13 -3.08 11.71
N SER A 31 -18.18 -3.24 12.61
CA SER A 31 -17.24 -2.17 12.99
C SER A 31 -16.15 -1.96 11.93
N GLU A 32 -15.91 -2.97 11.09
CA GLU A 32 -14.91 -2.94 10.04
C GLU A 32 -15.39 -2.07 8.87
N ARG A 33 -14.93 -0.83 8.84
CA ARG A 33 -15.26 0.12 7.79
C ARG A 33 -14.33 -0.02 6.58
N MET A 34 -13.05 -0.21 6.83
CA MET A 34 -12.01 -0.31 5.80
C MET A 34 -11.50 -1.74 5.69
N LEU A 35 -10.97 -2.07 4.51
CA LEU A 35 -10.38 -3.38 4.25
C LEU A 35 -9.28 -3.74 5.26
N LEU A 36 -8.50 -2.73 5.69
CA LEU A 36 -7.46 -2.94 6.70
C LEU A 36 -8.02 -3.44 8.03
N ASP A 37 -9.21 -3.01 8.44
CA ASP A 37 -9.85 -3.48 9.68
C ASP A 37 -10.16 -4.99 9.58
N ALA A 38 -10.69 -5.42 8.43
CA ALA A 38 -10.95 -6.83 8.17
C ALA A 38 -9.65 -7.65 8.09
N LEU A 39 -8.58 -7.11 7.47
CA LEU A 39 -7.26 -7.75 7.45
C LEU A 39 -6.67 -7.93 8.85
N MET A 40 -6.92 -7.00 9.77
CA MET A 40 -6.50 -7.14 11.17
C MET A 40 -7.22 -8.30 11.87
N LYS A 41 -8.51 -8.50 11.60
CA LYS A 41 -9.25 -9.67 12.10
C LYS A 41 -8.76 -10.98 11.49
N LEU A 42 -8.50 -10.99 10.18
CA LEU A 42 -7.91 -12.13 9.49
C LEU A 42 -6.55 -12.50 10.09
N LYS A 43 -5.69 -11.51 10.36
CA LYS A 43 -4.39 -11.75 10.98
C LYS A 43 -4.51 -12.23 12.45
N ALA A 44 -5.53 -11.83 13.17
CA ALA A 44 -5.81 -12.35 14.51
C ALA A 44 -6.26 -13.82 14.46
N GLN A 45 -6.98 -14.22 13.40
CA GLN A 45 -7.42 -15.61 13.16
C GLN A 45 -6.27 -16.48 12.61
N ASP A 46 -5.47 -15.95 11.69
CA ASP A 46 -4.29 -16.59 11.11
C ASP A 46 -3.06 -15.67 11.19
N PRO A 47 -2.23 -15.79 12.24
CA PRO A 47 -1.06 -14.93 12.43
C PRO A 47 0.01 -15.05 11.34
N THR A 48 -0.04 -16.08 10.50
CA THR A 48 0.93 -16.30 9.43
C THR A 48 0.73 -15.38 8.25
N ILE A 49 -0.46 -14.77 8.08
CA ILE A 49 -0.74 -13.82 6.99
C ILE A 49 0.14 -12.58 7.13
N SER A 50 0.89 -12.26 6.07
CA SER A 50 1.86 -11.15 6.08
C SER A 50 1.42 -10.00 5.18
N PHE A 51 1.32 -8.80 5.75
CA PHE A 51 1.09 -7.54 5.06
C PHE A 51 1.69 -6.38 5.85
N ARG A 52 1.98 -5.27 5.17
CA ARG A 52 2.47 -4.04 5.81
C ARG A 52 1.30 -3.14 6.18
N ARG A 53 1.45 -2.41 7.26
CA ARG A 53 0.54 -1.35 7.70
C ARG A 53 1.25 -0.35 8.61
N SER A 54 0.76 0.88 8.66
CA SER A 54 1.28 1.89 9.59
C SER A 54 0.20 2.94 9.93
N CYS A 55 0.07 4.02 9.17
CA CYS A 55 -0.72 5.20 9.52
C CYS A 55 -2.24 4.96 9.59
N ARG A 56 -2.81 4.06 8.82
CA ARG A 56 -4.25 3.77 8.67
C ARG A 56 -5.09 4.90 8.04
N GLU A 57 -4.46 5.92 7.48
CA GLU A 57 -5.11 7.13 6.97
C GLU A 57 -4.65 7.53 5.55
N GLY A 58 -3.99 6.61 4.83
CA GLY A 58 -3.62 6.82 3.44
C GLY A 58 -2.41 7.71 3.21
N VAL A 59 -1.55 7.93 4.21
CA VAL A 59 -0.36 8.80 4.10
C VAL A 59 0.93 8.01 3.90
N CYS A 60 1.07 6.85 4.55
CA CYS A 60 2.32 6.09 4.52
C CYS A 60 2.47 5.17 3.31
N GLY A 61 1.39 4.83 2.61
CA GLY A 61 1.40 3.94 1.45
C GLY A 61 1.77 2.47 1.72
N SER A 62 2.03 2.09 2.98
CA SER A 62 2.61 0.77 3.31
C SER A 62 1.67 -0.41 3.06
N ASP A 63 0.37 -0.20 3.10
CA ASP A 63 -0.67 -1.20 2.90
C ASP A 63 -1.21 -1.26 1.46
N ALA A 64 -0.40 -0.79 0.51
CA ALA A 64 -0.71 -0.89 -0.92
C ALA A 64 -0.68 -2.35 -1.37
N MET A 65 -1.74 -2.77 -2.04
CA MET A 65 -1.90 -4.12 -2.59
C MET A 65 -2.89 -4.14 -3.76
N ASN A 66 -2.98 -5.25 -4.44
CA ASN A 66 -3.99 -5.46 -5.47
C ASN A 66 -5.27 -6.02 -4.83
N ILE A 67 -6.37 -5.28 -4.96
CA ILE A 67 -7.67 -5.56 -4.36
C ILE A 67 -8.67 -5.78 -5.50
N ASN A 68 -9.18 -6.99 -5.66
CA ASN A 68 -10.11 -7.36 -6.75
C ASN A 68 -9.62 -6.90 -8.14
N GLY A 69 -8.32 -7.02 -8.41
CA GLY A 69 -7.71 -6.64 -9.68
C GLY A 69 -7.31 -5.16 -9.81
N LYS A 70 -7.59 -4.32 -8.82
CA LYS A 70 -7.18 -2.90 -8.79
C LYS A 70 -6.18 -2.66 -7.68
N ASN A 71 -5.12 -1.90 -7.98
CA ASN A 71 -4.17 -1.48 -6.95
C ASN A 71 -4.77 -0.37 -6.10
N GLY A 72 -4.56 -0.45 -4.79
CA GLY A 72 -5.09 0.52 -3.85
C GLY A 72 -4.54 0.31 -2.44
N LEU A 73 -4.95 1.18 -1.52
CA LEU A 73 -4.58 1.12 -0.12
C LEU A 73 -5.69 0.42 0.68
N ALA A 74 -5.33 -0.57 1.48
CA ALA A 74 -6.30 -1.29 2.31
C ALA A 74 -6.98 -0.38 3.35
N CYS A 75 -6.26 0.62 3.87
CA CYS A 75 -6.80 1.58 4.84
C CYS A 75 -7.78 2.59 4.24
N LEU A 76 -7.79 2.78 2.92
CA LEU A 76 -8.73 3.68 2.23
C LEU A 76 -9.83 2.94 1.46
N THR A 77 -9.73 1.63 1.33
CA THR A 77 -10.72 0.83 0.61
C THR A 77 -11.90 0.48 1.52
N ASN A 78 -13.07 1.02 1.23
CA ASN A 78 -14.26 0.79 2.03
C ASN A 78 -14.82 -0.62 1.81
N MET A 79 -15.07 -1.37 2.88
CA MET A 79 -15.61 -2.72 2.83
C MET A 79 -16.99 -2.82 2.15
N ARG A 80 -17.78 -1.76 2.19
CA ARG A 80 -19.11 -1.71 1.55
C ARG A 80 -19.02 -1.68 0.02
N THR A 81 -17.89 -1.21 -0.53
CA THR A 81 -17.68 -1.16 -1.99
C THR A 81 -17.12 -2.46 -2.58
N LEU A 82 -16.79 -3.43 -1.71
CA LEU A 82 -16.22 -4.72 -2.12
C LEU A 82 -17.31 -5.79 -2.12
N PRO A 83 -17.87 -6.16 -3.28
CA PRO A 83 -18.90 -7.18 -3.37
C PRO A 83 -18.31 -8.60 -3.31
N GLY A 84 -19.09 -9.56 -2.86
CA GLY A 84 -18.79 -10.99 -2.95
C GLY A 84 -17.50 -11.40 -2.23
N THR A 85 -16.74 -12.27 -2.86
CA THR A 85 -15.41 -12.71 -2.42
C THR A 85 -14.37 -11.61 -2.69
N ILE A 86 -13.57 -11.31 -1.70
CA ILE A 86 -12.52 -10.28 -1.80
C ILE A 86 -11.20 -10.97 -2.14
N VAL A 87 -10.64 -10.64 -3.29
CA VAL A 87 -9.38 -11.22 -3.78
C VAL A 87 -8.23 -10.24 -3.51
N LEU A 88 -7.24 -10.68 -2.73
CA LEU A 88 -6.08 -9.89 -2.34
C LEU A 88 -4.81 -10.51 -2.89
N LYS A 89 -4.02 -9.70 -3.59
CA LYS A 89 -2.73 -10.08 -4.15
C LYS A 89 -1.69 -9.01 -3.85
N PRO A 90 -0.39 -9.33 -3.87
CA PRO A 90 0.66 -8.32 -3.81
C PRO A 90 0.56 -7.37 -5.00
N LEU A 91 1.19 -6.19 -4.91
CA LEU A 91 1.34 -5.28 -6.05
C LEU A 91 2.01 -6.03 -7.21
N PRO A 92 1.45 -5.98 -8.44
CA PRO A 92 2.04 -6.67 -9.59
C PRO A 92 3.37 -6.05 -10.01
N GLY A 93 4.23 -6.83 -10.64
CA GLY A 93 5.49 -6.34 -11.21
C GLY A 93 6.62 -6.07 -10.21
N LEU A 94 6.38 -6.26 -8.91
CA LEU A 94 7.41 -6.21 -7.87
C LEU A 94 7.68 -7.63 -7.32
N PRO A 95 8.93 -7.96 -6.96
CA PRO A 95 9.23 -9.25 -6.34
C PRO A 95 8.47 -9.43 -5.02
N VAL A 96 7.90 -10.61 -4.82
CA VAL A 96 7.19 -10.94 -3.58
C VAL A 96 8.20 -11.39 -2.52
N VAL A 97 8.16 -10.73 -1.37
CA VAL A 97 8.94 -11.15 -0.18
C VAL A 97 8.20 -12.24 0.57
N ARG A 98 6.94 -11.98 0.91
CA ARG A 98 6.05 -12.93 1.61
C ARG A 98 4.60 -12.46 1.48
N ASP A 99 3.68 -13.32 1.09
CA ASP A 99 2.24 -13.05 0.93
C ASP A 99 1.96 -11.75 0.15
N LEU A 100 1.46 -10.71 0.83
CA LEU A 100 1.12 -9.41 0.25
C LEU A 100 2.29 -8.40 0.33
N ILE A 101 3.44 -8.81 0.85
CA ILE A 101 4.62 -7.97 1.00
C ILE A 101 5.50 -8.08 -0.23
N VAL A 102 5.81 -6.96 -0.86
CA VAL A 102 6.70 -6.85 -2.02
C VAL A 102 8.01 -6.15 -1.67
N ASP A 103 9.05 -6.44 -2.44
CA ASP A 103 10.33 -5.73 -2.38
C ASP A 103 10.23 -4.41 -3.16
N MET A 104 10.49 -3.31 -2.47
CA MET A 104 10.44 -1.95 -3.00
C MET A 104 11.83 -1.41 -3.37
N THR A 105 12.88 -2.23 -3.32
CA THR A 105 14.27 -1.79 -3.50
C THR A 105 14.46 -1.09 -4.85
N ASP A 106 14.04 -1.69 -5.95
CA ASP A 106 14.20 -1.10 -7.28
C ASP A 106 13.32 0.14 -7.47
N PHE A 107 12.13 0.17 -6.89
CA PHE A 107 11.28 1.36 -6.88
C PHE A 107 12.00 2.55 -6.22
N PHE A 108 12.56 2.36 -5.03
CA PHE A 108 13.29 3.42 -4.34
C PHE A 108 14.63 3.77 -4.99
N LYS A 109 15.28 2.82 -5.67
CA LYS A 109 16.46 3.10 -6.48
C LYS A 109 16.13 4.06 -7.63
N GLN A 110 15.03 3.85 -8.33
CA GLN A 110 14.55 4.76 -9.38
C GLN A 110 14.17 6.13 -8.78
N TYR A 111 13.43 6.15 -7.68
CA TYR A 111 13.09 7.38 -6.98
C TYR A 111 14.32 8.19 -6.61
N ASN A 112 15.35 7.56 -6.03
CA ASN A 112 16.58 8.24 -5.64
C ASN A 112 17.42 8.72 -6.84
N SER A 113 17.27 8.08 -8.01
CA SER A 113 18.03 8.48 -9.22
C SER A 113 17.68 9.87 -9.73
N ILE A 114 16.46 10.33 -9.49
CA ILE A 114 15.99 11.68 -9.87
C ILE A 114 16.33 12.74 -8.83
N LYS A 115 17.05 12.39 -7.75
CA LYS A 115 17.47 13.28 -6.67
C LYS A 115 16.33 14.12 -6.11
N PRO A 116 15.27 13.51 -5.52
CA PRO A 116 14.04 14.19 -5.10
C PRO A 116 14.22 14.97 -3.79
N TYR A 117 15.20 15.84 -3.75
CA TYR A 117 15.53 16.68 -2.60
C TYR A 117 16.04 18.03 -3.08
N LEU A 118 15.98 19.03 -2.21
CA LEU A 118 16.43 20.37 -2.54
C LEU A 118 17.95 20.40 -2.82
N ILE A 119 18.31 20.80 -4.03
CA ILE A 119 19.70 21.06 -4.43
C ILE A 119 19.82 22.57 -4.64
N ASN A 120 20.57 23.27 -3.79
CA ASN A 120 20.76 24.70 -3.89
C ASN A 120 22.11 25.10 -3.26
N ASP A 121 23.05 25.49 -4.11
CA ASP A 121 24.39 25.90 -3.72
C ASP A 121 24.50 27.43 -3.43
N ASN A 122 23.39 28.16 -3.57
CA ASN A 122 23.39 29.60 -3.28
C ASN A 122 23.48 29.85 -1.78
N VAL A 123 24.20 30.93 -1.42
CA VAL A 123 24.32 31.39 -0.01
C VAL A 123 22.89 31.60 0.53
N PRO A 124 22.57 31.07 1.72
CA PRO A 124 21.28 31.32 2.36
C PRO A 124 21.08 32.83 2.60
N PRO A 125 19.87 33.36 2.33
CA PRO A 125 19.53 34.72 2.71
C PRO A 125 19.51 34.86 4.24
N GLU A 126 19.55 36.09 4.75
CA GLU A 126 19.52 36.36 6.21
C GLU A 126 18.28 35.81 6.91
N LYS A 127 17.17 35.73 6.20
CA LYS A 127 15.90 35.20 6.73
C LYS A 127 15.55 33.88 6.06
N GLU A 128 14.57 33.90 5.16
CA GLU A 128 14.04 32.73 4.48
C GLU A 128 14.08 32.90 2.96
N ARG A 129 14.04 31.79 2.24
CA ARG A 129 13.86 31.81 0.79
C ARG A 129 12.38 31.95 0.51
N LEU A 130 12.03 33.09 -0.10
CA LEU A 130 10.65 33.34 -0.52
C LEU A 130 10.30 32.52 -1.76
N GLN A 131 9.08 32.06 -1.82
CA GLN A 131 8.47 31.37 -2.96
C GLN A 131 7.23 32.15 -3.40
N SER A 132 7.11 32.44 -4.68
CA SER A 132 5.91 33.10 -5.22
C SER A 132 4.73 32.10 -5.29
N PRO A 133 3.47 32.59 -5.37
CA PRO A 133 2.32 31.71 -5.61
C PRO A 133 2.46 30.90 -6.91
N GLU A 134 3.03 31.48 -7.96
CA GLU A 134 3.24 30.83 -9.26
C GLU A 134 4.26 29.68 -9.15
N GLU A 135 5.41 29.91 -8.51
CA GLU A 135 6.41 28.87 -8.24
C GLU A 135 5.84 27.74 -7.37
N ARG A 136 4.96 28.08 -6.42
CA ARG A 136 4.28 27.07 -5.61
C ARG A 136 3.29 26.23 -6.42
N GLU A 137 2.61 26.82 -7.38
CA GLU A 137 1.65 26.13 -8.25
C GLU A 137 2.32 25.07 -9.14
N GLU A 138 3.55 25.30 -9.57
CA GLU A 138 4.34 24.34 -10.36
C GLU A 138 4.56 23.00 -9.63
N LEU A 139 4.48 22.97 -8.31
CA LEU A 139 4.64 21.77 -7.50
C LEU A 139 3.36 20.94 -7.35
N ASN A 140 2.21 21.49 -7.76
CA ASN A 140 0.93 20.77 -7.63
C ASN A 140 0.95 19.47 -8.43
N GLY A 141 0.52 18.37 -7.80
CA GLY A 141 0.55 17.03 -8.38
C GLY A 141 1.90 16.29 -8.23
N LEU A 142 2.95 16.96 -7.81
CA LEU A 142 4.28 16.35 -7.63
C LEU A 142 4.55 15.93 -6.19
N TYR A 143 4.25 16.78 -5.23
CA TYR A 143 4.59 16.56 -3.80
C TYR A 143 3.56 15.71 -3.06
N GLU A 144 2.36 15.51 -3.60
CA GLU A 144 1.28 14.73 -2.96
C GLU A 144 1.51 13.21 -3.04
N CYS A 145 2.51 12.79 -3.82
CA CYS A 145 2.85 11.37 -3.98
C CYS A 145 3.32 10.76 -2.66
N ILE A 146 2.63 9.70 -2.20
CA ILE A 146 2.98 8.97 -0.97
C ILE A 146 3.90 7.77 -1.19
N LEU A 147 4.46 7.61 -2.38
CA LEU A 147 5.40 6.54 -2.76
C LEU A 147 4.86 5.11 -2.52
N CYS A 148 3.57 4.90 -2.67
CA CYS A 148 2.93 3.59 -2.47
C CYS A 148 3.07 2.62 -3.65
N ALA A 149 3.63 3.05 -4.79
CA ALA A 149 3.81 2.30 -6.02
C ALA A 149 2.52 1.81 -6.72
N SER A 150 1.32 2.12 -6.24
CA SER A 150 0.06 1.61 -6.81
C SER A 150 -0.16 2.01 -8.27
N CYS A 151 0.33 3.17 -8.71
CA CYS A 151 0.23 3.62 -10.12
C CYS A 151 1.35 3.08 -10.99
N SER A 152 2.54 2.82 -10.44
CA SER A 152 3.72 2.35 -11.18
C SER A 152 3.68 0.84 -11.49
N THR A 153 2.81 0.10 -10.80
CA THR A 153 2.74 -1.37 -10.85
C THR A 153 1.44 -1.87 -11.50
N ARG A 154 0.96 -1.18 -12.52
CA ARG A 154 -0.23 -1.57 -13.30
C ARG A 154 0.08 -2.64 -14.32
#